data_b145445df997d3419151f0a1a0aa11e8
#
_entry.id   b145445df997d3419151f0a1a0aa11e8
#
_cell.length_a   1.000
_cell.length_b   1.000
_cell.length_c   1.000
_cell.angle_alpha   90.00
_cell.angle_beta   90.00
_cell.angle_gamma   90.00
#
_symmetry.space_group_name_H-M   'P 1'
#
loop_
_entity.id
_entity.type
_entity.pdbx_description
1 polymer ?
#
loop_
_entity_poly.entity_id
_entity_poly.type
_entity_poly.pdbx_seq_one_letter_code
_entity_poly.pdbx_strand_id
1 'polypeptide(L)'
;MSTENKVAKTEATYETQLAKVNNLYLPMITSQLENNNISLSEYAKSCVVNAISAINGVLDANGISWNDKQLDTNGLTQILLSVAALQLNATANPRECYFQIRNFQTKDADGKQAWKKKVEMGIEGDGFDSLVSRFGRDVKKVFPHWLVREDDEFKYPRYVGLELTPPEWYPKGTGKVVRVVYPIQSTDGTVTYYISERADVKRNLIAHISNNMMNETFDICADRYKATPEQKTQIAEKKKEILAKAKDLELDAILDSAEFDKYISPAWKEEQSRESMIIRKMRNNVVKKIPKDFSSSLTAEIYNENADETYKNYNEEYVVVDEEELEPVALGDGTKVDTETGEIKSQPEF
;
A
#
# COMPACT_ATOMS: atom_id res chain seq x y z
N MET A 1 21.42 5.53 67.99
CA MET A 1 20.71 4.80 66.88
C MET A 1 20.45 5.79 65.76
N SER A 2 21.32 5.76 64.76
CA SER A 2 21.26 6.66 63.61
C SER A 2 20.52 5.94 62.48
N THR A 3 19.37 6.44 62.11
CA THR A 3 18.55 5.94 60.98
C THR A 3 19.06 6.60 59.69
N GLU A 4 19.86 5.87 58.90
CA GLU A 4 20.23 6.26 57.56
C GLU A 4 19.01 6.14 56.64
N ASN A 5 18.46 7.27 56.21
CA ASN A 5 17.53 7.37 55.13
C ASN A 5 18.25 7.14 53.78
N LYS A 6 18.21 5.93 53.25
CA LYS A 6 18.61 5.65 51.87
C LYS A 6 17.55 6.24 50.92
N VAL A 7 17.82 7.42 50.41
CA VAL A 7 17.10 7.97 49.25
C VAL A 7 17.52 7.14 48.02
N ALA A 8 16.61 6.31 47.52
CA ALA A 8 16.77 5.63 46.26
C ALA A 8 16.84 6.69 45.16
N LYS A 9 18.01 6.93 44.58
CA LYS A 9 18.17 7.67 43.33
C LYS A 9 17.53 6.85 42.24
N THR A 10 16.34 7.24 41.79
CA THR A 10 15.79 6.79 40.55
C THR A 10 16.68 7.40 39.45
N GLU A 11 17.54 6.61 38.84
CA GLU A 11 18.26 7.03 37.64
C GLU A 11 17.23 7.22 36.55
N ALA A 12 17.00 8.45 36.14
CA ALA A 12 16.20 8.77 34.98
C ALA A 12 16.97 8.25 33.77
N THR A 13 16.62 7.05 33.31
CA THR A 13 17.11 6.49 32.06
C THR A 13 16.64 7.41 30.91
N TYR A 14 17.61 8.01 30.21
CA TYR A 14 17.32 8.81 29.02
C TYR A 14 16.70 7.92 27.96
N GLU A 15 15.45 8.19 27.62
CA GLU A 15 14.71 7.46 26.58
C GLU A 15 14.55 8.37 25.36
N THR A 16 15.02 7.90 24.20
CA THR A 16 14.88 8.64 22.94
C THR A 16 13.40 8.74 22.53
N GLN A 17 13.04 9.75 21.73
CA GLN A 17 11.70 9.89 21.18
C GLN A 17 11.26 8.61 20.46
N LEU A 18 12.15 8.03 19.65
CA LEU A 18 11.88 6.80 18.91
C LEU A 18 11.63 5.59 19.83
N ALA A 19 12.37 5.49 20.97
CA ALA A 19 12.12 4.45 21.96
C ALA A 19 10.72 4.59 22.59
N LYS A 20 10.30 5.82 22.93
CA LYS A 20 8.95 6.09 23.44
C LYS A 20 7.86 5.69 22.44
N VAL A 21 8.05 6.00 21.15
CA VAL A 21 7.14 5.61 20.08
C VAL A 21 7.06 4.09 19.95
N ASN A 22 8.20 3.40 19.95
CA ASN A 22 8.22 1.93 19.90
C ASN A 22 7.50 1.31 21.10
N ASN A 23 7.75 1.83 22.32
CA ASN A 23 7.13 1.34 23.55
C ASN A 23 5.62 1.59 23.60
N LEU A 24 5.13 2.58 22.85
CA LEU A 24 3.70 2.86 22.71
C LEU A 24 3.03 1.95 21.68
N TYR A 25 3.56 1.93 20.45
CA TYR A 25 2.89 1.27 19.33
C TYR A 25 3.04 -0.25 19.32
N LEU A 26 4.23 -0.80 19.63
CA LEU A 26 4.46 -2.23 19.50
C LEU A 26 3.55 -3.09 20.40
N PRO A 27 3.33 -2.78 21.70
CA PRO A 27 2.38 -3.52 22.54
C PRO A 27 0.94 -3.40 22.03
N MET A 28 0.53 -2.21 21.59
CA MET A 28 -0.81 -1.95 21.06
C MET A 28 -1.07 -2.78 19.80
N ILE A 29 -0.14 -2.77 18.83
CA ILE A 29 -0.23 -3.56 17.60
C ILE A 29 -0.27 -5.06 17.92
N THR A 30 0.58 -5.52 18.85
CA THR A 30 0.60 -6.92 19.29
C THR A 30 -0.75 -7.33 19.85
N SER A 31 -1.30 -6.55 20.79
CA SER A 31 -2.59 -6.85 21.40
C SER A 31 -3.74 -6.86 20.39
N GLN A 32 -3.78 -5.91 19.45
CA GLN A 32 -4.83 -5.86 18.43
C GLN A 32 -4.80 -7.08 17.49
N LEU A 33 -3.61 -7.55 17.11
CA LEU A 33 -3.48 -8.73 16.26
C LEU A 33 -3.79 -10.03 17.02
N GLU A 34 -3.34 -10.15 18.27
CA GLU A 34 -3.64 -11.28 19.13
C GLU A 34 -5.14 -11.42 19.39
N ASN A 35 -5.86 -10.31 19.59
CA ASN A 35 -7.32 -10.29 19.72
C ASN A 35 -8.06 -10.79 18.46
N ASN A 36 -7.38 -10.77 17.32
CA ASN A 36 -7.84 -11.33 16.04
C ASN A 36 -7.24 -12.71 15.74
N ASN A 37 -6.68 -13.40 16.75
CA ASN A 37 -6.02 -14.70 16.63
C ASN A 37 -4.81 -14.70 15.69
N ILE A 38 -4.13 -13.56 15.53
CA ILE A 38 -2.90 -13.44 14.75
C ILE A 38 -1.73 -13.32 15.72
N SER A 39 -0.94 -14.39 15.84
CA SER A 39 0.28 -14.38 16.64
C SER A 39 1.41 -13.69 15.88
N LEU A 40 2.05 -12.69 16.50
CA LEU A 40 3.20 -12.02 15.90
C LEU A 40 4.48 -12.83 16.11
N SER A 41 5.13 -13.17 14.99
CA SER A 41 6.50 -13.67 15.03
C SER A 41 7.49 -12.58 15.44
N GLU A 42 8.66 -12.93 15.92
CA GLU A 42 9.74 -11.98 16.21
C GLU A 42 10.15 -11.17 14.96
N TYR A 43 10.05 -11.79 13.78
CA TYR A 43 10.27 -11.10 12.51
C TYR A 43 9.20 -10.03 12.26
N ALA A 44 7.93 -10.33 12.49
CA ALA A 44 6.85 -9.35 12.34
C ALA A 44 7.02 -8.16 13.30
N LYS A 45 7.42 -8.41 14.55
CA LYS A 45 7.76 -7.35 15.52
C LYS A 45 8.91 -6.49 15.02
N SER A 46 9.97 -7.11 14.48
CA SER A 46 11.10 -6.39 13.89
C SER A 46 10.65 -5.54 12.69
N CYS A 47 9.72 -6.02 11.85
CA CYS A 47 9.16 -5.23 10.77
C CYS A 47 8.45 -3.96 11.27
N VAL A 48 7.70 -4.04 12.39
CA VAL A 48 7.04 -2.87 13.02
C VAL A 48 8.09 -1.87 13.51
N VAL A 49 9.12 -2.30 14.21
CA VAL A 49 10.20 -1.43 14.68
C VAL A 49 10.91 -0.74 13.50
N ASN A 50 11.20 -1.50 12.44
CA ASN A 50 11.82 -0.97 11.23
C ASN A 50 10.89 0.03 10.52
N ALA A 51 9.59 -0.23 10.50
CA ALA A 51 8.61 0.70 9.94
C ALA A 51 8.53 2.00 10.74
N ILE A 52 8.52 1.94 12.08
CA ILE A 52 8.54 3.11 12.96
C ILE A 52 9.80 3.95 12.68
N SER A 53 10.95 3.32 12.53
CA SER A 53 12.20 4.00 12.20
C SER A 53 12.14 4.68 10.80
N ALA A 54 11.61 3.98 9.81
CA ALA A 54 11.47 4.53 8.46
C ALA A 54 10.45 5.68 8.41
N ILE A 55 9.33 5.56 9.12
CA ILE A 55 8.32 6.62 9.28
C ILE A 55 8.95 7.83 9.97
N ASN A 56 9.73 7.62 11.04
CA ASN A 56 10.43 8.73 11.70
C ASN A 56 11.30 9.51 10.71
N GLY A 57 12.08 8.84 9.87
CA GLY A 57 12.88 9.50 8.84
C GLY A 57 12.04 10.33 7.85
N VAL A 58 10.86 9.83 7.48
CA VAL A 58 9.93 10.57 6.60
C VAL A 58 9.31 11.77 7.32
N LEU A 59 8.92 11.62 8.58
CA LEU A 59 8.39 12.72 9.40
C LEU A 59 9.45 13.81 9.59
N ASP A 60 10.68 13.44 9.97
CA ASP A 60 11.80 14.37 10.16
C ASP A 60 12.13 15.13 8.88
N ALA A 61 12.17 14.45 7.73
CA ALA A 61 12.41 15.07 6.42
C ALA A 61 11.34 16.11 6.04
N ASN A 62 10.12 15.99 6.59
CA ASN A 62 9.01 16.91 6.38
C ASN A 62 8.81 17.89 7.55
N GLY A 63 9.68 17.90 8.55
CA GLY A 63 9.58 18.78 9.72
C GLY A 63 8.35 18.49 10.60
N ILE A 64 7.88 17.25 10.64
CA ILE A 64 6.69 16.80 11.38
C ILE A 64 7.12 16.04 12.63
N SER A 65 6.56 16.41 13.77
CA SER A 65 6.75 15.66 15.01
C SER A 65 5.70 14.54 15.16
N TRP A 66 6.04 13.46 15.86
CA TRP A 66 5.09 12.41 16.26
C TRP A 66 3.90 12.94 17.09
N ASN A 67 4.07 14.09 17.76
CA ASN A 67 3.04 14.75 18.56
C ASN A 67 2.34 15.89 17.79
N ASP A 68 2.54 16.00 16.47
CA ASP A 68 1.88 17.02 15.66
C ASP A 68 0.37 16.77 15.65
N LYS A 69 -0.42 17.77 16.06
CA LYS A 69 -1.90 17.68 16.08
C LYS A 69 -2.52 17.46 14.70
N GLN A 70 -1.77 17.81 13.64
CA GLN A 70 -2.22 17.57 12.27
C GLN A 70 -1.88 16.16 11.78
N LEU A 71 -1.08 15.38 12.51
CA LEU A 71 -0.75 14.01 12.13
C LEU A 71 -1.93 13.09 12.45
N ASP A 72 -2.33 12.28 11.47
CA ASP A 72 -3.33 11.22 11.63
C ASP A 72 -2.73 10.01 12.35
N THR A 73 -2.89 9.96 13.67
CA THR A 73 -2.38 8.87 14.51
C THR A 73 -3.16 7.57 14.31
N ASN A 74 -4.45 7.65 13.97
CA ASN A 74 -5.27 6.47 13.68
C ASN A 74 -4.79 5.78 12.40
N GLY A 75 -4.59 6.55 11.32
CA GLY A 75 -4.01 6.04 10.09
C GLY A 75 -2.62 5.44 10.28
N LEU A 76 -1.80 6.03 11.17
CA LEU A 76 -0.50 5.48 11.55
C LEU A 76 -0.61 4.09 12.20
N THR A 77 -1.56 3.91 13.10
CA THR A 77 -1.83 2.61 13.75
C THR A 77 -2.22 1.56 12.71
N GLN A 78 -3.11 1.90 11.76
CA GLN A 78 -3.52 1.00 10.67
C GLN A 78 -2.34 0.59 9.78
N ILE A 79 -1.45 1.52 9.47
CA ILE A 79 -0.23 1.21 8.70
C ILE A 79 0.67 0.23 9.46
N LEU A 80 0.91 0.45 10.74
CA LEU A 80 1.74 -0.45 11.54
C LEU A 80 1.10 -1.84 11.71
N LEU A 81 -0.23 -1.92 11.84
CA LEU A 81 -0.97 -3.18 11.77
C LEU A 81 -0.77 -3.88 10.41
N SER A 82 -0.83 -3.12 9.31
CA SER A 82 -0.60 -3.65 7.97
C SER A 82 0.81 -4.20 7.80
N VAL A 83 1.82 -3.47 8.28
CA VAL A 83 3.22 -3.92 8.28
C VAL A 83 3.37 -5.23 9.06
N ALA A 84 2.78 -5.32 10.25
CA ALA A 84 2.86 -6.50 11.11
C ALA A 84 2.17 -7.71 10.48
N ALA A 85 0.92 -7.54 10.01
CA ALA A 85 0.11 -8.60 9.44
C ALA A 85 0.70 -9.14 8.13
N LEU A 86 1.22 -8.26 7.27
CA LEU A 86 1.85 -8.60 5.99
C LEU A 86 3.35 -8.91 6.13
N GLN A 87 3.94 -8.67 7.29
CA GLN A 87 5.37 -8.87 7.59
C GLN A 87 6.29 -8.14 6.60
N LEU A 88 5.94 -6.93 6.20
CA LEU A 88 6.71 -6.14 5.24
C LEU A 88 7.84 -5.38 5.94
N ASN A 89 9.07 -5.56 5.45
CA ASN A 89 10.24 -4.95 6.03
C ASN A 89 10.69 -3.70 5.26
N ALA A 90 10.55 -2.53 5.88
CA ALA A 90 10.93 -1.24 5.29
C ALA A 90 12.46 -1.04 5.20
N THR A 91 13.25 -1.82 5.93
CA THR A 91 14.73 -1.75 5.95
C THR A 91 15.40 -2.93 5.26
N ALA A 92 14.62 -3.84 4.65
CA ALA A 92 15.16 -4.92 3.84
C ALA A 92 15.98 -4.37 2.66
N ASN A 93 16.89 -5.17 2.13
CA ASN A 93 17.63 -4.84 0.91
C ASN A 93 17.47 -6.00 -0.10
N PRO A 94 16.67 -5.82 -1.15
CA PRO A 94 15.88 -4.63 -1.50
C PRO A 94 14.71 -4.36 -0.55
N ARG A 95 14.28 -3.09 -0.47
CA ARG A 95 13.21 -2.63 0.40
C ARG A 95 11.84 -3.21 -0.01
N GLU A 96 11.06 -3.70 0.96
CA GLU A 96 9.75 -4.32 0.69
C GLU A 96 8.59 -3.32 0.72
N CYS A 97 8.68 -2.26 1.53
CA CYS A 97 7.68 -1.19 1.59
C CYS A 97 8.33 0.17 1.85
N TYR A 98 7.59 1.24 1.56
CA TYR A 98 8.00 2.61 1.81
C TYR A 98 6.85 3.42 2.38
N PHE A 99 7.18 4.59 2.95
CA PHE A 99 6.21 5.51 3.52
C PHE A 99 6.34 6.88 2.88
N GLN A 100 5.23 7.59 2.77
CA GLN A 100 5.16 8.96 2.28
C GLN A 100 4.13 9.76 3.05
N ILE A 101 4.27 11.09 3.07
CA ILE A 101 3.29 11.99 3.68
C ILE A 101 2.35 12.51 2.61
N ARG A 102 1.05 12.51 2.92
CA ARG A 102 0.03 13.14 2.10
C ARG A 102 -0.83 14.06 2.96
N ASN A 103 -1.13 15.23 2.42
CA ASN A 103 -2.13 16.11 3.01
C ASN A 103 -3.53 15.65 2.59
N PHE A 104 -4.46 15.60 3.52
CA PHE A 104 -5.86 15.32 3.25
C PHE A 104 -6.76 16.26 4.03
N GLN A 105 -7.96 16.46 3.52
CA GLN A 105 -8.95 17.33 4.13
C GLN A 105 -9.92 16.49 4.95
N THR A 106 -10.17 16.91 6.18
CA THR A 106 -11.13 16.28 7.09
C THR A 106 -11.96 17.37 7.77
N LYS A 107 -12.99 17.00 8.51
CA LYS A 107 -13.73 17.91 9.39
C LYS A 107 -13.12 17.84 10.80
N ASP A 108 -12.96 18.99 11.45
CA ASP A 108 -12.59 19.06 12.88
C ASP A 108 -13.82 18.79 13.78
N ALA A 109 -13.62 18.80 15.09
CA ALA A 109 -14.66 18.57 16.07
C ALA A 109 -15.85 19.58 15.98
N ASP A 110 -15.62 20.75 15.37
CA ASP A 110 -16.63 21.79 15.13
C ASP A 110 -17.29 21.65 13.75
N GLY A 111 -17.01 20.58 12.99
CA GLY A 111 -17.50 20.35 11.64
C GLY A 111 -16.87 21.24 10.56
N LYS A 112 -15.82 22.01 10.88
CA LYS A 112 -15.10 22.85 9.94
C LYS A 112 -14.04 22.04 9.20
N GLN A 113 -13.83 22.37 7.92
CA GLN A 113 -12.77 21.76 7.13
C GLN A 113 -11.40 22.06 7.74
N ALA A 114 -10.63 21.00 8.02
CA ALA A 114 -9.28 21.06 8.53
C ALA A 114 -8.34 20.20 7.67
N TRP A 115 -7.11 20.66 7.47
CA TRP A 115 -6.08 19.90 6.80
C TRP A 115 -5.32 19.06 7.81
N LYS A 116 -5.20 17.75 7.51
CA LYS A 116 -4.35 16.82 8.25
C LYS A 116 -3.32 16.18 7.34
N LYS A 117 -2.32 15.58 7.97
CA LYS A 117 -1.22 14.86 7.33
C LYS A 117 -1.35 13.40 7.66
N LYS A 118 -1.48 12.55 6.66
CA LYS A 118 -1.45 11.10 6.83
C LYS A 118 -0.14 10.52 6.30
N VAL A 119 0.34 9.48 6.96
CA VAL A 119 1.36 8.61 6.41
C VAL A 119 0.65 7.60 5.50
N GLU A 120 1.20 7.34 4.33
CA GLU A 120 0.74 6.30 3.44
C GLU A 120 1.84 5.27 3.25
N MET A 121 1.48 3.99 3.25
CA MET A 121 2.38 2.90 2.93
C MET A 121 2.21 2.51 1.45
N GLY A 122 3.34 2.34 0.76
CA GLY A 122 3.38 1.71 -0.56
C GLY A 122 4.16 0.40 -0.50
N ILE A 123 3.68 -0.62 -1.21
CA ILE A 123 4.38 -1.91 -1.34
C ILE A 123 5.28 -1.85 -2.56
N GLU A 124 6.58 -2.13 -2.39
CA GLU A 124 7.54 -2.23 -3.49
C GLU A 124 7.37 -3.54 -4.28
N GLY A 125 8.00 -3.64 -5.46
CA GLY A 125 7.99 -4.87 -6.23
C GLY A 125 8.54 -6.06 -5.44
N ASP A 126 9.60 -5.85 -4.68
CA ASP A 126 10.21 -6.87 -3.83
C ASP A 126 9.34 -7.22 -2.61
N GLY A 127 8.51 -6.28 -2.15
CA GLY A 127 7.48 -6.56 -1.14
C GLY A 127 6.40 -7.49 -1.67
N PHE A 128 5.96 -7.33 -2.91
CA PHE A 128 5.02 -8.28 -3.51
C PHE A 128 5.63 -9.67 -3.71
N ASP A 129 6.91 -9.77 -4.08
CA ASP A 129 7.62 -11.06 -4.17
C ASP A 129 7.69 -11.73 -2.79
N SER A 130 7.98 -10.96 -1.74
CA SER A 130 7.99 -11.43 -0.36
C SER A 130 6.61 -11.90 0.11
N LEU A 131 5.53 -11.21 -0.28
CA LEU A 131 4.16 -11.63 0.02
C LEU A 131 3.80 -12.96 -0.67
N VAL A 132 4.24 -13.18 -1.91
CA VAL A 132 4.05 -14.48 -2.59
C VAL A 132 4.85 -15.57 -1.89
N SER A 133 6.08 -15.29 -1.46
CA SER A 133 6.92 -16.25 -0.73
C SER A 133 6.33 -16.65 0.62
N ARG A 134 5.64 -15.73 1.31
CA ARG A 134 5.09 -15.95 2.67
C ARG A 134 3.67 -16.50 2.66
N PHE A 135 2.84 -16.03 1.73
CA PHE A 135 1.40 -16.28 1.73
C PHE A 135 0.90 -16.94 0.44
N GLY A 136 1.78 -17.23 -0.54
CA GLY A 136 1.38 -17.86 -1.79
C GLY A 136 0.81 -19.26 -1.53
N ARG A 137 -0.42 -19.50 -2.02
CA ARG A 137 -1.06 -20.82 -1.90
C ARG A 137 -0.25 -21.84 -2.69
N ASP A 138 0.13 -22.93 -2.03
CA ASP A 138 0.95 -24.00 -2.59
C ASP A 138 2.32 -23.56 -3.14
N VAL A 139 2.79 -22.35 -2.80
CA VAL A 139 4.11 -21.86 -3.19
C VAL A 139 5.15 -22.39 -2.22
N LYS A 140 6.11 -23.19 -2.75
CA LYS A 140 7.28 -23.67 -2.03
C LYS A 140 8.45 -22.71 -2.16
N LYS A 141 8.69 -22.17 -3.37
CA LYS A 141 9.81 -21.29 -3.65
C LYS A 141 9.52 -20.36 -4.82
N VAL A 142 9.80 -19.08 -4.63
CA VAL A 142 9.87 -18.09 -5.70
C VAL A 142 11.33 -18.00 -6.13
N PHE A 143 11.63 -18.29 -7.40
CA PHE A 143 12.96 -18.10 -7.94
C PHE A 143 13.17 -16.66 -8.39
N PRO A 144 14.42 -16.21 -8.58
CA PRO A 144 14.69 -14.92 -9.19
C PRO A 144 13.97 -14.78 -10.53
N HIS A 145 13.31 -13.64 -10.73
CA HIS A 145 12.60 -13.37 -11.97
C HIS A 145 13.60 -13.06 -13.11
N TRP A 146 13.19 -13.39 -14.33
CA TRP A 146 13.98 -13.11 -15.54
C TRP A 146 13.50 -11.80 -16.14
N LEU A 147 14.46 -10.96 -16.55
CA LEU A 147 14.20 -9.73 -17.32
C LEU A 147 14.62 -9.99 -18.77
N VAL A 148 13.66 -10.47 -19.56
CA VAL A 148 13.89 -10.78 -20.98
C VAL A 148 13.84 -9.49 -21.79
N ARG A 149 14.91 -9.23 -22.54
CA ARG A 149 15.07 -8.02 -23.34
C ARG A 149 14.68 -8.26 -24.79
N GLU A 150 14.52 -7.17 -25.53
CA GLU A 150 14.08 -7.15 -26.93
C GLU A 150 15.00 -7.99 -27.85
N ASP A 151 16.31 -7.90 -27.62
CA ASP A 151 17.30 -8.60 -28.44
C ASP A 151 17.61 -10.04 -27.97
N ASP A 152 17.04 -10.45 -26.82
CA ASP A 152 17.24 -11.80 -26.29
C ASP A 152 16.50 -12.84 -27.13
N GLU A 153 17.05 -14.04 -27.22
CA GLU A 153 16.34 -15.19 -27.76
C GLU A 153 15.46 -15.80 -26.68
N PHE A 154 14.15 -15.83 -26.90
CA PHE A 154 13.20 -16.37 -25.95
C PHE A 154 12.18 -17.27 -26.63
N LYS A 155 12.03 -18.50 -26.10
CA LYS A 155 10.98 -19.43 -26.49
C LYS A 155 9.99 -19.58 -25.34
N TYR A 156 8.71 -19.39 -25.63
CA TYR A 156 7.65 -19.54 -24.65
C TYR A 156 7.53 -20.98 -24.16
N PRO A 157 7.05 -21.18 -22.92
CA PRO A 157 6.67 -22.51 -22.45
C PRO A 157 5.56 -23.08 -23.35
N ARG A 158 5.57 -24.38 -23.56
CA ARG A 158 4.52 -25.08 -24.30
C ARG A 158 3.85 -26.08 -23.40
N TYR A 159 2.54 -26.20 -23.57
CA TYR A 159 1.72 -27.17 -22.89
C TYR A 159 1.26 -28.25 -23.90
N VAL A 160 1.46 -29.49 -23.54
CA VAL A 160 0.95 -30.66 -24.26
C VAL A 160 0.11 -31.47 -23.26
N GLY A 161 -1.20 -31.23 -23.24
CA GLY A 161 -2.06 -31.68 -22.16
C GLY A 161 -1.65 -31.05 -20.83
N LEU A 162 -1.26 -31.88 -19.85
CA LEU A 162 -0.75 -31.44 -18.55
C LEU A 162 0.78 -31.26 -18.50
N GLU A 163 1.48 -31.74 -19.54
CA GLU A 163 2.93 -31.62 -19.62
C GLU A 163 3.35 -30.21 -20.03
N LEU A 164 4.26 -29.61 -19.26
CA LEU A 164 4.84 -28.32 -19.52
C LEU A 164 6.28 -28.45 -20.01
N THR A 165 6.55 -27.97 -21.24
CA THR A 165 7.92 -27.72 -21.69
C THR A 165 8.38 -26.38 -21.16
N PRO A 166 9.47 -26.31 -20.38
CA PRO A 166 9.97 -25.03 -19.85
C PRO A 166 10.32 -24.02 -20.95
N PRO A 167 10.27 -22.71 -20.66
CA PRO A 167 10.75 -21.70 -21.57
C PRO A 167 12.28 -21.76 -21.72
N GLU A 168 12.78 -21.43 -22.90
CA GLU A 168 14.20 -21.26 -23.15
C GLU A 168 14.53 -19.77 -23.23
N TRP A 169 15.60 -19.32 -22.58
CA TRP A 169 16.05 -17.94 -22.60
C TRP A 169 17.57 -17.84 -22.76
N TYR A 170 17.99 -17.14 -23.80
CA TYR A 170 19.40 -16.86 -24.11
C TYR A 170 19.62 -15.33 -24.07
N PRO A 171 20.09 -14.78 -22.93
CA PRO A 171 20.22 -13.35 -22.75
C PRO A 171 21.36 -12.77 -23.60
N LYS A 172 21.09 -11.71 -24.37
CA LYS A 172 22.08 -10.88 -25.04
C LYS A 172 22.40 -9.60 -24.26
N GLY A 173 21.50 -9.20 -23.37
CA GLY A 173 21.70 -8.08 -22.44
C GLY A 173 21.45 -6.70 -23.02
N THR A 174 20.93 -6.59 -24.25
CA THR A 174 20.66 -5.33 -24.96
C THR A 174 19.17 -5.15 -25.25
N GLY A 175 18.74 -3.91 -25.51
CA GLY A 175 17.35 -3.56 -25.75
C GLY A 175 16.52 -3.34 -24.48
N LYS A 176 15.26 -2.94 -24.66
CA LYS A 176 14.29 -2.73 -23.59
C LYS A 176 13.88 -4.07 -22.98
N VAL A 177 13.46 -4.07 -21.72
CA VAL A 177 12.82 -5.25 -21.13
C VAL A 177 11.41 -5.38 -21.71
N VAL A 178 11.16 -6.47 -22.43
CA VAL A 178 9.88 -6.75 -23.09
C VAL A 178 9.00 -7.71 -22.33
N ARG A 179 9.58 -8.55 -21.44
CA ARG A 179 8.83 -9.45 -20.56
C ARG A 179 9.54 -9.74 -19.26
N VAL A 180 8.74 -10.08 -18.27
CA VAL A 180 9.20 -10.59 -16.98
C VAL A 180 8.67 -12.01 -16.83
N VAL A 181 9.55 -12.92 -16.45
CA VAL A 181 9.20 -14.34 -16.21
C VAL A 181 9.48 -14.68 -14.75
N TYR A 182 8.49 -15.22 -14.06
CA TYR A 182 8.62 -15.73 -12.69
C TYR A 182 8.54 -17.27 -12.68
N PRO A 183 9.65 -17.97 -12.50
CA PRO A 183 9.62 -19.39 -12.17
C PRO A 183 9.20 -19.55 -10.70
N ILE A 184 8.12 -20.27 -10.45
CA ILE A 184 7.60 -20.54 -9.09
C ILE A 184 7.42 -22.02 -8.92
N GLN A 185 8.04 -22.56 -7.87
CA GLN A 185 7.91 -23.96 -7.51
C GLN A 185 6.76 -24.14 -6.53
N SER A 186 5.85 -25.03 -6.86
CA SER A 186 4.77 -25.47 -5.98
C SER A 186 5.25 -26.51 -4.97
N THR A 187 4.44 -26.76 -3.93
CA THR A 187 4.73 -27.75 -2.87
C THR A 187 4.87 -29.17 -3.39
N ASP A 188 4.22 -29.51 -4.52
CA ASP A 188 4.35 -30.80 -5.23
C ASP A 188 5.65 -30.93 -6.04
N GLY A 189 6.47 -29.86 -6.10
CA GLY A 189 7.73 -29.82 -6.85
C GLY A 189 7.60 -29.30 -8.27
N THR A 190 6.41 -29.12 -8.80
CA THR A 190 6.16 -28.57 -10.15
C THR A 190 6.63 -27.11 -10.22
N VAL A 191 7.28 -26.72 -11.33
CA VAL A 191 7.68 -25.34 -11.59
C VAL A 191 6.76 -24.76 -12.66
N THR A 192 6.06 -23.68 -12.30
CA THR A 192 5.22 -22.90 -13.22
C THR A 192 5.91 -21.60 -13.58
N TYR A 193 5.83 -21.20 -14.85
CA TYR A 193 6.43 -19.97 -15.37
C TYR A 193 5.34 -18.93 -15.65
N TYR A 194 5.25 -17.93 -14.79
CA TYR A 194 4.31 -16.82 -14.95
C TYR A 194 4.96 -15.71 -15.74
N ILE A 195 4.28 -15.24 -16.78
CA ILE A 195 4.82 -14.26 -17.72
C ILE A 195 3.95 -13.00 -17.74
N SER A 196 4.56 -11.83 -17.75
CA SER A 196 3.94 -10.56 -18.04
C SER A 196 4.70 -9.86 -19.15
N GLU A 197 3.99 -9.40 -20.16
CA GLU A 197 4.55 -8.65 -21.28
C GLU A 197 4.57 -7.15 -21.00
N ARG A 198 5.53 -6.42 -21.62
CA ARG A 198 5.59 -4.96 -21.55
C ARG A 198 4.28 -4.32 -22.02
N ALA A 199 3.64 -4.87 -23.06
CA ALA A 199 2.36 -4.40 -23.57
C ALA A 199 1.24 -4.44 -22.51
N ASP A 200 1.28 -5.38 -21.56
CA ASP A 200 0.27 -5.46 -20.49
C ASP A 200 0.31 -4.26 -19.54
N VAL A 201 1.45 -3.54 -19.46
CA VAL A 201 1.63 -2.37 -18.62
C VAL A 201 0.82 -1.17 -19.11
N LYS A 202 0.42 -1.16 -20.39
CA LYS A 202 -0.47 -0.13 -20.97
C LYS A 202 -1.74 0.04 -20.11
N ARG A 203 -2.34 -1.04 -19.62
CA ARG A 203 -3.53 -0.98 -18.76
C ARG A 203 -3.24 -0.25 -17.44
N ASN A 204 -2.06 -0.47 -16.85
CA ASN A 204 -1.66 0.21 -15.62
C ASN A 204 -1.46 1.71 -15.87
N LEU A 205 -0.85 2.08 -17.01
CA LEU A 205 -0.66 3.49 -17.37
C LEU A 205 -1.99 4.20 -17.64
N ILE A 206 -2.92 3.57 -18.34
CA ILE A 206 -4.27 4.12 -18.59
C ILE A 206 -5.01 4.33 -17.26
N ALA A 207 -4.94 3.38 -16.33
CA ALA A 207 -5.50 3.53 -14.99
C ALA A 207 -4.84 4.70 -14.23
N HIS A 208 -3.51 4.84 -14.32
CA HIS A 208 -2.78 5.96 -13.73
C HIS A 208 -3.24 7.31 -14.29
N ILE A 209 -3.37 7.44 -15.62
CA ILE A 209 -3.90 8.65 -16.29
C ILE A 209 -5.32 8.95 -15.80
N SER A 210 -6.19 7.95 -15.73
CA SER A 210 -7.57 8.08 -15.25
C SER A 210 -7.62 8.62 -13.83
N ASN A 211 -6.79 8.07 -12.94
CA ASN A 211 -6.71 8.48 -11.53
C ASN A 211 -6.21 9.94 -11.39
N ASN A 212 -5.19 10.31 -12.14
CA ASN A 212 -4.67 11.69 -12.10
C ASN A 212 -5.67 12.71 -12.69
N MET A 213 -6.59 12.28 -13.55
CA MET A 213 -7.69 13.11 -14.06
C MET A 213 -8.91 13.16 -13.12
N MET A 214 -8.89 12.47 -11.96
CA MET A 214 -10.08 12.35 -11.10
C MET A 214 -10.68 13.72 -10.76
N ASN A 215 -9.85 14.68 -10.33
CA ASN A 215 -10.26 16.02 -9.95
C ASN A 215 -10.13 17.06 -11.06
N GLU A 216 -9.80 16.65 -12.29
CA GLU A 216 -9.61 17.56 -13.41
C GLU A 216 -10.96 18.10 -13.91
N THR A 217 -11.01 19.41 -14.08
CA THR A 217 -12.22 20.11 -14.58
C THR A 217 -12.07 20.64 -16.00
N PHE A 218 -10.88 20.55 -16.58
CA PHE A 218 -10.54 21.05 -17.93
C PHE A 218 -10.95 22.51 -18.17
N ASP A 219 -10.90 23.33 -17.13
CA ASP A 219 -11.34 24.73 -17.12
C ASP A 219 -12.83 24.95 -17.43
N ILE A 220 -13.65 23.87 -17.45
CA ILE A 220 -15.10 23.92 -17.65
C ILE A 220 -15.79 24.55 -16.45
N CYS A 221 -15.25 24.35 -15.24
CA CYS A 221 -15.70 24.98 -14.01
C CYS A 221 -14.54 25.20 -13.04
N ALA A 222 -14.66 26.19 -12.21
CA ALA A 222 -13.62 26.50 -11.19
C ALA A 222 -13.60 25.50 -10.03
N ASP A 223 -14.74 24.87 -9.72
CA ASP A 223 -14.89 23.95 -8.61
C ASP A 223 -15.76 22.75 -9.06
N ARG A 224 -15.16 21.58 -9.06
CA ARG A 224 -15.81 20.32 -9.45
C ARG A 224 -17.09 20.04 -8.63
N TYR A 225 -17.06 20.37 -7.34
CA TYR A 225 -18.20 20.09 -6.44
C TYR A 225 -19.38 21.01 -6.68
N LYS A 226 -19.15 22.18 -7.27
CA LYS A 226 -20.18 23.17 -7.65
C LYS A 226 -20.58 23.11 -9.11
N ALA A 227 -20.03 22.15 -9.89
CA ALA A 227 -20.34 21.99 -11.29
C ALA A 227 -21.81 21.62 -11.51
N THR A 228 -22.41 22.26 -12.53
CA THR A 228 -23.78 21.93 -12.96
C THR A 228 -23.84 20.53 -13.60
N PRO A 229 -25.01 19.90 -13.73
CA PRO A 229 -25.14 18.60 -14.40
C PRO A 229 -24.55 18.60 -15.81
N GLU A 230 -24.74 19.67 -16.57
CA GLU A 230 -24.21 19.85 -17.93
C GLU A 230 -22.67 19.90 -17.91
N GLN A 231 -22.08 20.67 -16.98
CA GLN A 231 -20.64 20.76 -16.82
C GLN A 231 -20.03 19.42 -16.39
N LYS A 232 -20.69 18.67 -15.52
CA LYS A 232 -20.27 17.32 -15.14
C LYS A 232 -20.26 16.37 -16.34
N THR A 233 -21.27 16.45 -17.21
CA THR A 233 -21.34 15.67 -18.45
C THR A 233 -20.18 16.03 -19.39
N GLN A 234 -19.93 17.32 -19.61
CA GLN A 234 -18.81 17.78 -20.46
C GLN A 234 -17.45 17.32 -19.92
N ILE A 235 -17.25 17.40 -18.59
CA ILE A 235 -16.03 16.90 -17.95
C ILE A 235 -15.88 15.39 -18.17
N ALA A 236 -16.94 14.62 -18.01
CA ALA A 236 -16.93 13.16 -18.22
C ALA A 236 -16.63 12.80 -19.69
N GLU A 237 -17.22 13.51 -20.65
CA GLU A 237 -16.95 13.33 -22.08
C GLU A 237 -15.49 13.63 -22.41
N LYS A 238 -14.93 14.73 -21.86
CA LYS A 238 -13.52 15.09 -22.06
C LYS A 238 -12.57 14.05 -21.51
N LYS A 239 -12.83 13.52 -20.30
CA LYS A 239 -12.07 12.40 -19.73
C LYS A 239 -12.14 11.16 -20.63
N LYS A 240 -13.32 10.82 -21.12
CA LYS A 240 -13.53 9.69 -22.01
C LYS A 240 -12.77 9.83 -23.33
N GLU A 241 -12.76 11.04 -23.92
CA GLU A 241 -11.99 11.36 -25.13
C GLU A 241 -10.48 11.11 -24.92
N ILE A 242 -9.90 11.67 -23.84
CA ILE A 242 -8.47 11.52 -23.52
C ILE A 242 -8.13 10.04 -23.29
N LEU A 243 -8.95 9.30 -22.54
CA LEU A 243 -8.73 7.87 -22.31
C LEU A 243 -8.89 7.03 -23.58
N ALA A 244 -9.78 7.40 -24.50
CA ALA A 244 -9.92 6.72 -25.79
C ALA A 244 -8.64 6.89 -26.61
N LYS A 245 -8.12 8.13 -26.73
CA LYS A 245 -6.85 8.39 -27.41
C LYS A 245 -5.69 7.58 -26.83
N ALA A 246 -5.58 7.53 -25.49
CA ALA A 246 -4.56 6.72 -24.83
C ALA A 246 -4.72 5.22 -25.12
N LYS A 247 -5.95 4.72 -25.26
CA LYS A 247 -6.22 3.32 -25.61
C LYS A 247 -5.79 2.95 -27.03
N ASP A 248 -5.81 3.89 -27.96
CA ASP A 248 -5.43 3.68 -29.35
C ASP A 248 -3.91 3.68 -29.59
N LEU A 249 -3.12 4.18 -28.63
CA LEU A 249 -1.67 4.25 -28.73
C LEU A 249 -0.99 3.07 -28.00
N GLU A 250 0.21 2.71 -28.45
CA GLU A 250 1.07 1.79 -27.72
C GLU A 250 1.71 2.44 -26.46
N LEU A 251 2.16 1.61 -25.50
CA LEU A 251 2.68 2.08 -24.20
C LEU A 251 3.73 3.18 -24.34
N ASP A 252 4.75 2.96 -25.15
CA ASP A 252 5.86 3.92 -25.30
C ASP A 252 5.37 5.19 -26.01
N ALA A 253 4.43 5.08 -26.97
CA ALA A 253 3.84 6.24 -27.65
C ALA A 253 2.99 7.11 -26.71
N ILE A 254 2.28 6.53 -25.74
CA ILE A 254 1.58 7.29 -24.69
C ILE A 254 2.60 8.07 -23.85
N LEU A 255 3.69 7.41 -23.44
CA LEU A 255 4.74 8.01 -22.60
C LEU A 255 5.52 9.12 -23.30
N ASP A 256 5.66 9.05 -24.63
CA ASP A 256 6.37 10.04 -25.44
C ASP A 256 5.47 11.20 -25.89
N SER A 257 4.15 11.08 -25.75
CA SER A 257 3.20 12.10 -26.18
C SER A 257 3.07 13.22 -25.14
N ALA A 258 3.24 14.46 -25.61
CA ALA A 258 3.04 15.65 -24.78
C ALA A 258 1.56 15.84 -24.34
N GLU A 259 0.60 15.23 -25.03
CA GLU A 259 -0.83 15.35 -24.74
C GLU A 259 -1.17 14.79 -23.33
N PHE A 260 -0.41 13.77 -22.87
CA PHE A 260 -0.66 13.11 -21.60
C PHE A 260 0.25 13.59 -20.45
N ASP A 261 1.18 14.52 -20.71
CA ASP A 261 2.18 14.97 -19.73
C ASP A 261 1.58 15.42 -18.40
N LYS A 262 0.49 16.15 -18.47
CA LYS A 262 -0.23 16.65 -17.28
C LYS A 262 -0.78 15.52 -16.41
N TYR A 263 -1.02 14.36 -16.99
CA TYR A 263 -1.70 13.23 -16.33
C TYR A 263 -0.74 12.07 -16.01
N ILE A 264 0.53 12.20 -16.33
CA ILE A 264 1.54 11.16 -16.09
C ILE A 264 2.57 11.70 -15.10
N SER A 265 2.78 10.96 -14.00
CA SER A 265 3.76 11.37 -12.99
C SER A 265 5.21 11.25 -13.51
N PRO A 266 6.16 12.04 -12.97
CA PRO A 266 7.57 12.00 -13.36
C PRO A 266 8.19 10.59 -13.35
N ALA A 267 7.79 9.74 -12.39
CA ALA A 267 8.28 8.37 -12.28
C ALA A 267 8.05 7.50 -13.53
N TRP A 268 7.06 7.83 -14.36
CA TRP A 268 6.79 7.18 -15.62
C TRP A 268 7.49 7.84 -16.83
N LYS A 269 7.83 9.12 -16.71
CA LYS A 269 8.32 9.92 -17.85
C LYS A 269 9.83 10.12 -17.86
N GLU A 270 10.42 10.30 -16.69
CA GLU A 270 11.85 10.56 -16.60
C GLU A 270 12.66 9.34 -17.04
N GLU A 271 13.68 9.57 -17.86
CA GLU A 271 14.51 8.54 -18.48
C GLU A 271 15.10 7.57 -17.46
N GLN A 272 15.57 8.08 -16.31
CA GLN A 272 16.18 7.28 -15.26
C GLN A 272 15.20 6.38 -14.50
N SER A 273 13.90 6.70 -14.49
CA SER A 273 12.88 5.98 -13.70
C SER A 273 11.87 5.22 -14.54
N ARG A 274 11.66 5.60 -15.78
CA ARG A 274 10.68 5.04 -16.72
C ARG A 274 10.78 3.52 -16.83
N GLU A 275 11.96 3.01 -17.16
CA GLU A 275 12.14 1.56 -17.34
C GLU A 275 11.94 0.79 -16.04
N SER A 276 12.44 1.32 -14.93
CA SER A 276 12.24 0.74 -13.60
C SER A 276 10.76 0.68 -13.22
N MET A 277 9.98 1.72 -13.55
CA MET A 277 8.54 1.75 -13.31
C MET A 277 7.82 0.70 -14.16
N ILE A 278 8.15 0.56 -15.44
CA ILE A 278 7.55 -0.44 -16.34
C ILE A 278 7.86 -1.85 -15.83
N ILE A 279 9.11 -2.15 -15.49
CA ILE A 279 9.53 -3.43 -14.93
C ILE A 279 8.75 -3.73 -13.64
N ARG A 280 8.64 -2.75 -12.74
CA ARG A 280 7.85 -2.88 -11.51
C ARG A 280 6.39 -3.24 -11.79
N LYS A 281 5.76 -2.61 -12.79
CA LYS A 281 4.36 -2.94 -13.15
C LYS A 281 4.23 -4.32 -13.80
N MET A 282 5.19 -4.74 -14.64
CA MET A 282 5.21 -6.12 -15.15
C MET A 282 5.32 -7.14 -14.01
N ARG A 283 6.24 -6.93 -13.06
CA ARG A 283 6.38 -7.77 -11.85
C ARG A 283 5.05 -7.84 -11.09
N ASN A 284 4.46 -6.69 -10.79
CA ASN A 284 3.19 -6.62 -10.05
C ASN A 284 2.04 -7.32 -10.79
N ASN A 285 1.99 -7.24 -12.12
CA ASN A 285 0.97 -7.91 -12.94
C ASN A 285 1.05 -9.44 -12.83
N VAL A 286 2.24 -10.00 -12.56
CA VAL A 286 2.41 -11.42 -12.26
C VAL A 286 2.02 -11.73 -10.82
N VAL A 287 2.74 -11.12 -9.86
CA VAL A 287 2.69 -11.57 -8.46
C VAL A 287 1.33 -11.29 -7.79
N LYS A 288 0.60 -10.27 -8.23
CA LYS A 288 -0.77 -9.99 -7.75
C LYS A 288 -1.77 -11.09 -8.13
N LYS A 289 -1.56 -11.77 -9.26
CA LYS A 289 -2.46 -12.84 -9.75
C LYS A 289 -2.24 -14.17 -9.06
N ILE A 290 -1.09 -14.37 -8.41
CA ILE A 290 -0.78 -15.62 -7.71
C ILE A 290 -1.69 -15.71 -6.49
N PRO A 291 -2.47 -16.81 -6.33
CA PRO A 291 -3.35 -17.00 -5.19
C PRO A 291 -2.56 -16.93 -3.88
N LYS A 292 -3.11 -16.24 -2.91
CA LYS A 292 -2.54 -16.10 -1.57
C LYS A 292 -3.53 -16.65 -0.55
N ASP A 293 -3.01 -17.30 0.47
CA ASP A 293 -3.77 -17.85 1.57
C ASP A 293 -3.34 -17.17 2.85
N PHE A 294 -4.24 -16.32 3.36
CA PHE A 294 -4.01 -15.59 4.60
C PHE A 294 -4.71 -16.33 5.74
N SER A 295 -4.01 -16.54 6.83
CA SER A 295 -4.53 -17.26 8.00
C SER A 295 -5.71 -16.56 8.68
N SER A 296 -5.98 -15.28 8.38
CA SER A 296 -7.09 -14.52 8.93
C SER A 296 -7.75 -13.63 7.89
N SER A 297 -9.06 -13.38 8.06
CA SER A 297 -9.82 -12.43 7.24
C SER A 297 -9.27 -11.00 7.34
N LEU A 298 -8.82 -10.60 8.53
CA LEU A 298 -8.19 -9.30 8.75
C LEU A 298 -6.93 -9.12 7.89
N THR A 299 -6.05 -10.12 7.83
CA THR A 299 -4.84 -10.05 6.98
C THR A 299 -5.21 -9.99 5.49
N ALA A 300 -6.26 -10.71 5.07
CA ALA A 300 -6.73 -10.65 3.69
C ALA A 300 -7.30 -9.27 3.33
N GLU A 301 -8.07 -8.66 4.23
CA GLU A 301 -8.62 -7.30 4.08
C GLU A 301 -7.48 -6.27 4.00
N ILE A 302 -6.56 -6.29 4.94
CA ILE A 302 -5.36 -5.46 4.95
C ILE A 302 -4.57 -5.58 3.64
N TYR A 303 -4.42 -6.81 3.12
CA TYR A 303 -3.74 -7.02 1.84
C TYR A 303 -4.49 -6.33 0.69
N ASN A 304 -5.80 -6.53 0.60
CA ASN A 304 -6.63 -5.95 -0.46
C ASN A 304 -6.58 -4.42 -0.45
N GLU A 305 -6.68 -3.79 0.71
CA GLU A 305 -6.59 -2.34 0.88
C GLU A 305 -5.22 -1.77 0.43
N ASN A 306 -4.14 -2.49 0.67
CA ASN A 306 -2.79 -2.01 0.35
C ASN A 306 -2.29 -2.43 -1.04
N ALA A 307 -2.78 -3.55 -1.58
CA ALA A 307 -2.35 -4.09 -2.87
C ALA A 307 -3.05 -3.46 -4.06
N ASP A 308 -4.27 -2.95 -3.89
CA ASP A 308 -5.06 -2.36 -4.97
C ASP A 308 -4.95 -0.82 -4.97
N GLU A 309 -4.23 -0.29 -5.96
CA GLU A 309 -4.14 1.15 -6.19
C GLU A 309 -5.51 1.77 -6.52
N THR A 310 -6.45 0.99 -7.05
CA THR A 310 -7.80 1.43 -7.38
C THR A 310 -8.66 1.57 -6.13
N TYR A 311 -8.49 0.67 -5.16
CA TYR A 311 -9.22 0.68 -3.89
C TYR A 311 -8.88 1.92 -3.04
N LYS A 312 -7.61 2.34 -3.04
CA LYS A 312 -7.18 3.56 -2.33
C LYS A 312 -7.88 4.82 -2.84
N ASN A 313 -8.18 4.88 -4.13
CA ASN A 313 -8.85 6.02 -4.74
C ASN A 313 -10.38 6.01 -4.52
N TYR A 314 -10.99 4.84 -4.38
CA TYR A 314 -12.43 4.71 -4.09
C TYR A 314 -12.77 5.18 -2.67
N ASN A 315 -11.95 4.84 -1.68
CA ASN A 315 -12.16 5.26 -0.30
C ASN A 315 -11.95 6.76 -0.07
N GLU A 316 -11.17 7.44 -0.93
CA GLU A 316 -11.02 8.90 -0.87
C GLU A 316 -12.28 9.66 -1.35
N GLU A 317 -13.14 9.03 -2.17
CA GLU A 317 -14.43 9.62 -2.57
C GLU A 317 -15.55 9.42 -1.54
N TYR A 318 -15.45 8.42 -0.65
CA TYR A 318 -16.52 8.05 0.29
C TYR A 318 -16.34 8.54 1.73
N VAL A 319 -15.32 9.34 2.03
CA VAL A 319 -15.22 10.02 3.33
C VAL A 319 -16.01 11.33 3.31
N VAL A 320 -17.24 11.26 2.85
CA VAL A 320 -18.36 12.10 3.28
C VAL A 320 -19.45 11.13 3.72
N VAL A 321 -19.18 10.37 4.76
CA VAL A 321 -20.26 9.83 5.57
C VAL A 321 -20.62 10.98 6.52
N ASP A 322 -21.83 11.51 6.37
CA ASP A 322 -22.49 12.18 7.47
C ASP A 322 -22.35 11.25 8.67
N GLU A 323 -21.72 11.74 9.73
CA GLU A 323 -21.81 11.09 11.03
C GLU A 323 -23.30 11.20 11.48
N GLU A 324 -24.13 10.26 11.01
CA GLU A 324 -25.29 9.87 11.80
C GLU A 324 -24.69 9.28 13.08
N GLU A 325 -25.03 9.89 14.22
CA GLU A 325 -24.65 9.47 15.55
C GLU A 325 -24.71 7.94 15.63
N LEU A 326 -23.56 7.28 15.69
CA LEU A 326 -23.48 5.86 15.94
C LEU A 326 -24.03 5.64 17.33
N GLU A 327 -25.26 5.14 17.43
CA GLU A 327 -25.82 4.72 18.70
C GLU A 327 -24.86 3.70 19.35
N PRO A 328 -24.58 3.82 20.65
CA PRO A 328 -23.64 2.94 21.34
C PRO A 328 -24.07 1.48 21.18
N VAL A 329 -23.15 0.65 20.68
CA VAL A 329 -23.39 -0.79 20.52
C VAL A 329 -23.64 -1.41 21.88
N ALA A 330 -24.85 -1.93 22.10
CA ALA A 330 -25.16 -2.67 23.30
C ALA A 330 -24.48 -4.05 23.27
N LEU A 331 -23.58 -4.30 24.21
CA LEU A 331 -23.10 -5.65 24.49
C LEU A 331 -24.27 -6.46 25.09
N GLY A 332 -24.34 -7.78 24.79
CA GLY A 332 -25.47 -8.64 25.16
C GLY A 332 -25.76 -8.79 26.67
N ASP A 333 -24.99 -8.16 27.54
CA ASP A 333 -25.16 -8.06 28.98
C ASP A 333 -25.77 -6.70 29.43
N GLY A 334 -26.13 -5.81 28.49
CA GLY A 334 -26.68 -4.49 28.81
C GLY A 334 -25.66 -3.39 29.09
N THR A 335 -24.36 -3.69 28.99
CA THR A 335 -23.30 -2.70 29.17
C THR A 335 -23.17 -1.83 27.91
N LYS A 336 -23.09 -0.51 28.05
CA LYS A 336 -22.84 0.43 26.95
C LYS A 336 -21.40 0.86 26.97
N VAL A 337 -20.76 0.79 25.82
CA VAL A 337 -19.39 1.27 25.62
C VAL A 337 -19.46 2.64 24.95
N ASP A 338 -18.77 3.62 25.50
CA ASP A 338 -18.57 4.91 24.87
C ASP A 338 -17.64 4.74 23.66
N THR A 339 -18.13 5.03 22.47
CA THR A 339 -17.41 4.78 21.22
C THR A 339 -16.27 5.77 20.97
N GLU A 340 -16.23 6.91 21.68
CA GLU A 340 -15.13 7.89 21.57
C GLU A 340 -14.00 7.60 22.56
N THR A 341 -14.32 7.15 23.77
CA THR A 341 -13.32 6.96 24.83
C THR A 341 -12.99 5.50 25.11
N GLY A 342 -13.82 4.56 24.64
CA GLY A 342 -13.69 3.13 24.93
C GLY A 342 -14.04 2.77 26.40
N GLU A 343 -14.60 3.69 27.18
CA GLU A 343 -14.95 3.45 28.57
C GLU A 343 -16.29 2.71 28.70
N ILE A 344 -16.31 1.71 29.58
CA ILE A 344 -17.51 0.94 29.91
C ILE A 344 -18.29 1.70 30.97
N LYS A 345 -19.48 2.21 30.62
CA LYS A 345 -20.40 2.82 31.59
C LYS A 345 -21.32 1.73 32.16
N SER A 346 -21.03 1.27 33.38
CA SER A 346 -21.96 0.40 34.13
C SER A 346 -23.18 1.21 34.59
N GLN A 347 -24.38 0.65 34.42
CA GLN A 347 -25.55 1.22 35.07
C GLN A 347 -25.47 1.02 36.58
N PRO A 348 -25.93 1.99 37.40
CA PRO A 348 -26.02 1.78 38.82
C PRO A 348 -27.09 0.70 39.13
N GLU A 349 -26.72 -0.26 39.96
CA GLU A 349 -27.65 -1.24 40.51
C GLU A 349 -28.76 -0.50 41.32
N PHE A 350 -30.00 -0.86 41.04
CA PHE A 350 -31.13 -0.54 41.89
C PHE A 350 -31.37 -1.65 42.91
#